data_f67a1ec5ea2ac3c52f5aba36af9f2995
#
_entry.id   f67a1ec5ea2ac3c52f5aba36af9f2995
#
_cell.length_a   1.000
_cell.length_b   1.000
_cell.length_c   1.000
_cell.angle_alpha   90.00
_cell.angle_beta   90.00
_cell.angle_gamma   90.00
#
_symmetry.space_group_name_H-M   'P 1'
#
loop_
_entity.id
_entity.type
_entity.pdbx_description
1 polymer ?
#
loop_
_entity_poly.entity_id
_entity_poly.type
_entity_poly.pdbx_seq_one_letter_code
_entity_poly.pdbx_strand_id
1 'polypeptide(L)'
;MTEEKELQPVDIEWEAEKICRWGAARAGVIVVAPLVGTMALMANEVYMIMRLGELRGVKLEESAVLGLLTSLGATFVGQTLVTLIPIAPIQVPVGVSVTYAVGKAANAWIKAGRPEDIAEFREVYESARKEGMKHSEDFEKMDCKDTPLGDESKRFELRELKEALRNKSGNLFLSLIHI
;
A
#
# COMPACT_ATOMS: atom_id res chain seq x y z
N MET A 1 -35.16 -5.07 29.96
CA MET A 1 -34.21 -3.96 29.89
C MET A 1 -33.04 -4.47 29.02
N THR A 2 -33.10 -4.17 27.76
CA THR A 2 -32.00 -4.46 26.81
C THR A 2 -31.04 -3.28 26.91
N GLU A 3 -29.84 -3.53 27.44
CA GLU A 3 -28.75 -2.56 27.38
C GLU A 3 -28.43 -2.29 25.89
N GLU A 4 -28.82 -1.12 25.41
CA GLU A 4 -28.27 -0.58 24.17
C GLU A 4 -26.76 -0.37 24.39
N LYS A 5 -25.97 -1.25 23.82
CA LYS A 5 -24.52 -1.11 23.77
C LYS A 5 -24.23 0.10 22.89
N GLU A 6 -23.98 1.26 23.51
CA GLU A 6 -23.50 2.46 22.81
C GLU A 6 -22.29 2.06 21.98
N LEU A 7 -22.45 2.07 20.66
CA LEU A 7 -21.33 1.89 19.73
C LEU A 7 -20.40 3.08 19.90
N GLN A 8 -19.22 2.83 20.46
CA GLN A 8 -18.15 3.83 20.56
C GLN A 8 -17.87 4.37 19.15
N PRO A 9 -17.74 5.70 18.98
CA PRO A 9 -17.40 6.26 17.68
C PRO A 9 -16.08 5.66 17.19
N VAL A 10 -16.10 5.14 15.97
CA VAL A 10 -14.90 4.54 15.33
C VAL A 10 -13.86 5.64 15.17
N ASP A 11 -12.70 5.47 15.79
CA ASP A 11 -11.55 6.33 15.54
C ASP A 11 -10.97 6.02 14.16
N ILE A 12 -11.36 6.82 13.17
CA ILE A 12 -10.96 6.64 11.76
C ILE A 12 -9.44 6.69 11.60
N GLU A 13 -8.72 7.50 12.38
CA GLU A 13 -7.27 7.60 12.28
C GLU A 13 -6.59 6.33 12.81
N TRP A 14 -7.12 5.78 13.91
CA TRP A 14 -6.67 4.51 14.46
C TRP A 14 -6.91 3.35 13.48
N GLU A 15 -8.10 3.28 12.89
CA GLU A 15 -8.41 2.25 11.90
C GLU A 15 -7.58 2.40 10.63
N ALA A 16 -7.34 3.63 10.16
CA ALA A 16 -6.45 3.88 9.03
C ALA A 16 -5.01 3.43 9.33
N GLU A 17 -4.52 3.69 10.54
CA GLU A 17 -3.22 3.23 10.99
C GLU A 17 -3.12 1.70 10.99
N LYS A 18 -4.15 1.00 11.50
CA LYS A 18 -4.22 -0.48 11.47
C LYS A 18 -4.13 -1.01 10.04
N ILE A 19 -4.85 -0.39 9.10
CA ILE A 19 -4.83 -0.78 7.68
C ILE A 19 -3.41 -0.61 7.10
N CYS A 20 -2.74 0.52 7.37
CA CYS A 20 -1.37 0.76 6.89
C CYS A 20 -0.37 -0.26 7.47
N ARG A 21 -0.45 -0.55 8.77
CA ARG A 21 0.41 -1.54 9.43
C ARG A 21 0.19 -2.96 8.90
N TRP A 22 -1.07 -3.32 8.70
CA TRP A 22 -1.41 -4.61 8.12
C TRP A 22 -0.87 -4.77 6.69
N GLY A 23 -1.04 -3.76 5.83
CA GLY A 23 -0.47 -3.77 4.48
C GLY A 23 1.05 -3.90 4.49
N ALA A 24 1.72 -3.17 5.39
CA ALA A 24 3.16 -3.24 5.59
C ALA A 24 3.63 -4.63 6.07
N ALA A 25 2.94 -5.21 7.06
CA ALA A 25 3.27 -6.55 7.57
C ALA A 25 3.15 -7.62 6.49
N ARG A 26 2.12 -7.56 5.65
CA ARG A 26 1.95 -8.46 4.49
C ARG A 26 3.04 -8.26 3.44
N ALA A 27 3.46 -7.02 3.21
CA ALA A 27 4.56 -6.75 2.27
C ALA A 27 5.85 -7.47 2.66
N GLY A 28 6.16 -7.56 3.95
CA GLY A 28 7.32 -8.31 4.45
C GLY A 28 7.29 -9.78 4.07
N VAL A 29 6.11 -10.41 4.04
CA VAL A 29 5.94 -11.80 3.60
C VAL A 29 6.01 -11.93 2.07
N ILE A 30 5.40 -10.98 1.36
CA ILE A 30 5.28 -11.02 -0.11
C ILE A 30 6.65 -10.78 -0.79
N VAL A 31 7.44 -9.86 -0.27
CA VAL A 31 8.68 -9.39 -0.93
C VAL A 31 9.72 -10.49 -1.06
N VAL A 32 9.69 -11.51 -0.19
CA VAL A 32 10.61 -12.65 -0.25
C VAL A 32 10.16 -13.76 -1.21
N ALA A 33 8.95 -13.65 -1.77
CA ALA A 33 8.43 -14.63 -2.71
C ALA A 33 9.07 -14.45 -4.11
N PRO A 34 9.85 -15.41 -4.62
CA PRO A 34 10.49 -15.28 -5.91
C PRO A 34 9.45 -15.21 -7.04
N LEU A 35 9.70 -14.37 -8.04
CA LEU A 35 8.97 -14.21 -9.30
C LEU A 35 7.57 -13.58 -9.23
N VAL A 36 6.84 -13.75 -8.15
CA VAL A 36 5.46 -13.20 -7.99
C VAL A 36 5.41 -11.98 -7.06
N GLY A 37 6.52 -11.70 -6.36
CA GLY A 37 6.57 -10.69 -5.30
C GLY A 37 6.11 -9.29 -5.73
N THR A 38 6.57 -8.80 -6.88
CA THR A 38 6.24 -7.44 -7.36
C THR A 38 4.73 -7.29 -7.66
N MET A 39 4.14 -8.28 -8.34
CA MET A 39 2.71 -8.23 -8.67
C MET A 39 1.83 -8.40 -7.43
N ALA A 40 2.23 -9.30 -6.53
CA ALA A 40 1.52 -9.50 -5.27
C ALA A 40 1.66 -8.28 -4.34
N LEU A 41 2.82 -7.63 -4.33
CA LEU A 41 3.04 -6.40 -3.57
C LEU A 41 2.14 -5.27 -4.08
N MET A 42 2.06 -5.08 -5.40
CA MET A 42 1.18 -4.09 -6.00
C MET A 42 -0.30 -4.38 -5.68
N ALA A 43 -0.74 -5.63 -5.77
CA ALA A 43 -2.09 -6.02 -5.40
C ALA A 43 -2.39 -5.74 -3.92
N ASN A 44 -1.41 -5.98 -3.03
CA ASN A 44 -1.51 -5.65 -1.61
C ASN A 44 -1.66 -4.14 -1.38
N GLU A 45 -0.90 -3.31 -2.08
CA GLU A 45 -0.97 -1.85 -1.99
C GLU A 45 -2.29 -1.30 -2.53
N VAL A 46 -2.76 -1.80 -3.69
CA VAL A 46 -4.08 -1.45 -4.23
C VAL A 46 -5.17 -1.78 -3.23
N TYR A 47 -5.17 -3.00 -2.69
CA TYR A 47 -6.16 -3.41 -1.70
C TYR A 47 -6.13 -2.53 -0.44
N MET A 48 -4.95 -2.26 0.10
CA MET A 48 -4.76 -1.37 1.25
C MET A 48 -5.37 0.02 1.01
N ILE A 49 -5.08 0.63 -0.14
CA ILE A 49 -5.58 1.97 -0.50
C ILE A 49 -7.10 1.96 -0.70
N MET A 50 -7.64 0.92 -1.32
CA MET A 50 -9.09 0.75 -1.46
C MET A 50 -9.78 0.70 -0.09
N ARG A 51 -9.21 -0.05 0.87
CA ARG A 51 -9.72 -0.13 2.25
C ARG A 51 -9.65 1.21 2.98
N LEU A 52 -8.59 2.00 2.76
CA LEU A 52 -8.49 3.37 3.29
C LEU A 52 -9.59 4.28 2.71
N GLY A 53 -9.89 4.14 1.42
CA GLY A 53 -11.00 4.84 0.78
C GLY A 53 -12.35 4.47 1.39
N GLU A 54 -12.63 3.18 1.53
CA GLU A 54 -13.87 2.67 2.14
C GLU A 54 -14.03 3.17 3.58
N LEU A 55 -12.98 3.11 4.40
CA LEU A 55 -12.99 3.62 5.77
C LEU A 55 -13.38 5.11 5.84
N ARG A 56 -12.97 5.89 4.85
CA ARG A 56 -13.29 7.34 4.77
C ARG A 56 -14.57 7.64 3.98
N GLY A 57 -15.34 6.62 3.61
CA GLY A 57 -16.56 6.77 2.82
C GLY A 57 -16.32 7.24 1.39
N VAL A 58 -15.09 7.09 0.88
CA VAL A 58 -14.69 7.48 -0.47
C VAL A 58 -14.61 6.23 -1.36
N LYS A 59 -15.48 6.15 -2.36
CA LYS A 59 -15.38 5.11 -3.37
C LYS A 59 -14.24 5.43 -4.33
N LEU A 60 -13.17 4.65 -4.26
CA LEU A 60 -12.05 4.74 -5.18
C LEU A 60 -12.24 3.77 -6.34
N GLU A 61 -11.92 4.23 -7.55
CA GLU A 61 -11.79 3.35 -8.69
C GLU A 61 -10.37 2.77 -8.74
N GLU A 62 -10.24 1.51 -9.10
CA GLU A 62 -8.94 0.83 -9.22
C GLU A 62 -7.97 1.59 -10.12
N SER A 63 -8.49 2.15 -11.22
CA SER A 63 -7.71 2.99 -12.13
C SER A 63 -7.12 4.24 -11.47
N ALA A 64 -7.84 4.86 -10.55
CA ALA A 64 -7.37 6.02 -9.80
C ALA A 64 -6.28 5.61 -8.79
N VAL A 65 -6.46 4.46 -8.13
CA VAL A 65 -5.47 3.90 -7.20
C VAL A 65 -4.18 3.52 -7.93
N LEU A 66 -4.27 2.87 -9.09
CA LEU A 66 -3.11 2.56 -9.92
C LEU A 66 -2.41 3.83 -10.43
N GLY A 67 -3.18 4.86 -10.77
CA GLY A 67 -2.65 6.18 -11.13
C GLY A 67 -1.85 6.79 -9.98
N LEU A 68 -2.40 6.75 -8.77
CA LEU A 68 -1.72 7.21 -7.56
C LEU A 68 -0.43 6.42 -7.31
N LEU A 69 -0.47 5.08 -7.33
CA LEU A 69 0.72 4.23 -7.12
C LEU A 69 1.81 4.50 -8.17
N THR A 70 1.43 4.67 -9.43
CA THR A 70 2.36 5.02 -10.50
C THR A 70 3.01 6.39 -10.23
N SER A 71 2.22 7.36 -9.81
CA SER A 71 2.70 8.71 -9.52
C SER A 71 3.57 8.74 -8.26
N LEU A 72 3.19 8.02 -7.19
CA LEU A 72 4.03 7.84 -6.00
C LEU A 72 5.35 7.14 -6.37
N GLY A 73 5.28 6.08 -7.19
CA GLY A 73 6.45 5.38 -7.70
C GLY A 73 7.38 6.30 -8.49
N ALA A 74 6.87 7.05 -9.45
CA ALA A 74 7.66 7.97 -10.25
C ALA A 74 8.25 9.12 -9.41
N THR A 75 7.49 9.63 -8.43
CA THR A 75 7.88 10.82 -7.65
C THR A 75 8.78 10.47 -6.46
N PHE A 76 8.52 9.35 -5.77
CA PHE A 76 9.16 9.03 -4.49
C PHE A 76 10.04 7.79 -4.54
N VAL A 77 9.66 6.78 -5.32
CA VAL A 77 10.37 5.49 -5.40
C VAL A 77 11.44 5.50 -6.48
N GLY A 78 11.38 6.40 -7.46
CA GLY A 78 12.40 6.52 -8.51
C GLY A 78 13.85 6.66 -8.00
N GLN A 79 14.00 7.10 -6.74
CA GLN A 79 15.30 7.14 -6.05
C GLN A 79 15.57 5.85 -5.23
N THR A 80 14.56 5.00 -5.01
CA THR A 80 14.64 3.84 -4.11
C THR A 80 14.76 2.51 -4.88
N LEU A 81 14.48 2.49 -6.20
CA LEU A 81 14.64 1.32 -7.05
C LEU A 81 16.09 0.80 -7.13
N VAL A 82 17.07 1.62 -6.75
CA VAL A 82 18.47 1.20 -6.57
C VAL A 82 18.63 0.17 -5.43
N THR A 83 17.62 0.00 -4.57
CA THR A 83 17.66 -0.87 -3.41
C THR A 83 16.97 -2.23 -3.62
N LEU A 84 16.53 -2.56 -4.82
CA LEU A 84 16.17 -3.93 -5.20
C LEU A 84 17.41 -4.81 -5.44
N ILE A 85 18.45 -4.58 -4.64
CA ILE A 85 19.57 -5.51 -4.57
C ILE A 85 19.02 -6.78 -3.90
N PRO A 86 19.23 -7.98 -4.49
CA PRO A 86 18.66 -9.23 -4.01
C PRO A 86 19.39 -9.75 -2.75
N ILE A 87 19.40 -8.95 -1.70
CA ILE A 87 19.94 -9.33 -0.39
C ILE A 87 18.77 -9.47 0.54
N ALA A 88 18.27 -10.69 0.74
CA ALA A 88 17.08 -11.01 1.49
C ALA A 88 16.95 -10.30 2.86
N PRO A 89 18.00 -10.15 3.68
CA PRO A 89 17.89 -9.45 4.97
C PRO A 89 17.49 -7.96 4.86
N ILE A 90 17.73 -7.34 3.70
CA ILE A 90 17.42 -5.91 3.48
C ILE A 90 16.08 -5.74 2.77
N GLN A 91 15.64 -6.74 2.00
CA GLN A 91 14.40 -6.67 1.22
C GLN A 91 13.16 -6.54 2.11
N VAL A 92 13.09 -7.28 3.22
CA VAL A 92 11.94 -7.28 4.10
C VAL A 92 11.73 -5.92 4.77
N PRO A 93 12.70 -5.33 5.49
CA PRO A 93 12.55 -4.00 6.07
C PRO A 93 12.24 -2.92 5.02
N VAL A 94 12.82 -3.01 3.82
CA VAL A 94 12.55 -2.06 2.74
C VAL A 94 11.12 -2.22 2.23
N GLY A 95 10.67 -3.44 1.94
CA GLY A 95 9.29 -3.69 1.48
C GLY A 95 8.26 -3.23 2.50
N VAL A 96 8.46 -3.56 3.77
CA VAL A 96 7.61 -3.12 4.89
C VAL A 96 7.55 -1.60 4.96
N SER A 97 8.70 -0.92 4.96
CA SER A 97 8.77 0.53 5.12
C SER A 97 8.19 1.29 3.94
N VAL A 98 8.39 0.82 2.71
CA VAL A 98 7.83 1.42 1.50
C VAL A 98 6.31 1.27 1.48
N THR A 99 5.78 0.07 1.74
CA THR A 99 4.33 -0.15 1.74
C THR A 99 3.65 0.63 2.87
N TYR A 100 4.26 0.73 4.06
CA TYR A 100 3.74 1.58 5.12
C TYR A 100 3.67 3.05 4.68
N ALA A 101 4.74 3.57 4.07
CA ALA A 101 4.82 4.94 3.57
C ALA A 101 3.78 5.22 2.47
N VAL A 102 3.58 4.27 1.56
CA VAL A 102 2.52 4.34 0.52
C VAL A 102 1.15 4.45 1.18
N GLY A 103 0.85 3.63 2.18
CA GLY A 103 -0.41 3.67 2.92
C GLY A 103 -0.65 5.02 3.60
N LYS A 104 0.35 5.55 4.29
CA LYS A 104 0.27 6.86 4.98
C LYS A 104 0.08 8.01 3.99
N ALA A 105 0.83 8.03 2.88
CA ALA A 105 0.70 9.04 1.85
C ALA A 105 -0.66 8.97 1.14
N ALA A 106 -1.14 7.77 0.81
CA ALA A 106 -2.46 7.56 0.22
C ALA A 106 -3.59 8.00 1.17
N ASN A 107 -3.47 7.69 2.47
CA ASN A 107 -4.42 8.13 3.47
C ASN A 107 -4.47 9.67 3.56
N ALA A 108 -3.33 10.35 3.56
CA ALA A 108 -3.25 11.80 3.53
C ALA A 108 -3.85 12.39 2.26
N TRP A 109 -3.58 11.78 1.09
CA TRP A 109 -4.13 12.17 -0.19
C TRP A 109 -5.66 12.05 -0.24
N ILE A 110 -6.22 10.96 0.31
CA ILE A 110 -7.69 10.78 0.42
C ILE A 110 -8.28 11.86 1.32
N LYS A 111 -7.66 12.14 2.48
CA LYS A 111 -8.09 13.21 3.42
C LYS A 111 -8.10 14.59 2.77
N ALA A 112 -7.12 14.89 1.93
CA ALA A 112 -6.99 16.17 1.23
C ALA A 112 -7.96 16.32 0.04
N GLY A 113 -8.83 15.33 -0.21
CA GLY A 113 -9.79 15.38 -1.32
C GLY A 113 -9.21 14.94 -2.66
N ARG A 114 -8.08 14.25 -2.64
CA ARG A 114 -7.43 13.63 -3.82
C ARG A 114 -6.94 14.66 -4.85
N PRO A 115 -6.10 15.62 -4.44
CA PRO A 115 -5.52 16.59 -5.37
C PRO A 115 -4.69 15.91 -6.47
N GLU A 116 -4.54 16.58 -7.60
CA GLU A 116 -3.75 16.07 -8.72
C GLU A 116 -2.24 16.10 -8.42
N ASP A 117 -1.78 17.15 -7.70
CA ASP A 117 -0.39 17.23 -7.27
C ASP A 117 -0.16 16.40 -6.02
N ILE A 118 0.60 15.34 -6.19
CA ILE A 118 0.99 14.44 -5.10
C ILE A 118 2.30 14.82 -4.43
N ALA A 119 3.04 15.79 -4.96
CA ALA A 119 4.35 16.19 -4.42
C ALA A 119 4.25 16.75 -3.00
N GLU A 120 3.08 17.32 -2.63
CA GLU A 120 2.80 17.80 -1.26
C GLU A 120 2.82 16.69 -0.20
N PHE A 121 2.61 15.41 -0.59
CA PHE A 121 2.63 14.28 0.34
C PHE A 121 4.02 13.66 0.52
N ARG A 122 5.07 14.25 -0.08
CA ARG A 122 6.45 13.75 0.03
C ARG A 122 6.92 13.66 1.48
N GLU A 123 6.67 14.68 2.27
CA GLU A 123 7.10 14.69 3.68
C GLU A 123 6.40 13.60 4.51
N VAL A 124 5.10 13.37 4.23
CA VAL A 124 4.33 12.29 4.85
C VAL A 124 4.94 10.93 4.49
N TYR A 125 5.25 10.73 3.19
CA TYR A 125 5.87 9.50 2.70
C TYR A 125 7.24 9.26 3.35
N GLU A 126 8.13 10.25 3.32
CA GLU A 126 9.49 10.10 3.84
C GLU A 126 9.51 9.88 5.38
N SER A 127 8.65 10.58 6.11
CA SER A 127 8.49 10.38 7.55
C SER A 127 7.98 8.99 7.86
N ALA A 128 6.92 8.55 7.18
CA ALA A 128 6.34 7.23 7.38
C ALA A 128 7.31 6.11 6.95
N ARG A 129 8.13 6.33 5.92
CA ARG A 129 9.16 5.36 5.51
C ARG A 129 10.22 5.16 6.59
N LYS A 130 10.68 6.24 7.22
CA LYS A 130 11.62 6.16 8.35
C LYS A 130 11.00 5.44 9.55
N GLU A 131 9.74 5.73 9.85
CA GLU A 131 8.98 5.06 10.90
C GLU A 131 8.80 3.57 10.59
N GLY A 132 8.35 3.22 9.38
CA GLY A 132 8.20 1.83 8.95
C GLY A 132 9.50 1.04 8.98
N MET A 133 10.63 1.65 8.62
CA MET A 133 11.95 1.03 8.72
C MET A 133 12.33 0.74 10.18
N LYS A 134 12.06 1.68 11.09
CA LYS A 134 12.36 1.53 12.52
C LYS A 134 11.52 0.43 13.18
N HIS A 135 10.28 0.24 12.74
CA HIS A 135 9.32 -0.69 13.31
C HIS A 135 9.08 -1.93 12.43
N SER A 136 9.94 -2.19 11.44
CA SER A 136 9.76 -3.32 10.52
C SER A 136 9.65 -4.66 11.22
N GLU A 137 10.48 -4.91 12.26
CA GLU A 137 10.40 -6.14 13.04
C GLU A 137 9.09 -6.30 13.82
N ASP A 138 8.52 -5.20 14.31
CA ASP A 138 7.23 -5.23 15.01
C ASP A 138 6.09 -5.56 14.04
N PHE A 139 6.15 -5.02 12.82
CA PHE A 139 5.17 -5.32 11.77
C PHE A 139 5.28 -6.78 11.30
N GLU A 140 6.48 -7.31 11.17
CA GLU A 140 6.70 -8.70 10.79
C GLU A 140 6.13 -9.70 11.82
N LYS A 141 6.09 -9.32 13.09
CA LYS A 141 5.55 -10.14 14.20
C LYS A 141 4.03 -10.04 14.34
N MET A 142 3.33 -9.22 13.54
CA MET A 142 1.88 -9.09 13.63
C MET A 142 1.19 -10.39 13.22
N ASP A 143 0.41 -10.98 14.13
CA ASP A 143 -0.34 -12.21 13.88
C ASP A 143 -1.47 -12.04 12.86
N CYS A 144 -1.98 -10.81 12.72
CA CYS A 144 -3.09 -10.50 11.82
C CYS A 144 -2.69 -10.29 10.35
N LYS A 145 -1.41 -10.37 10.00
CA LYS A 145 -0.93 -10.13 8.62
C LYS A 145 -1.52 -11.08 7.58
N ASP A 146 -1.87 -12.30 7.99
CA ASP A 146 -2.50 -13.31 7.14
C ASP A 146 -4.03 -13.23 7.18
N THR A 147 -4.60 -12.39 8.05
CA THR A 147 -6.03 -12.22 8.20
C THR A 147 -6.54 -11.16 7.23
N PRO A 148 -7.59 -11.43 6.44
CA PRO A 148 -8.20 -10.44 5.56
C PRO A 148 -8.75 -9.24 6.34
N LEU A 149 -8.58 -8.02 5.79
CA LEU A 149 -9.21 -6.81 6.33
C LEU A 149 -10.64 -6.60 5.81
N GLY A 150 -11.44 -7.63 5.74
CA GLY A 150 -12.81 -7.58 5.27
C GLY A 150 -13.11 -8.64 4.21
N ASP A 151 -14.11 -8.40 3.36
CA ASP A 151 -14.52 -9.35 2.32
C ASP A 151 -13.46 -9.44 1.22
N GLU A 152 -12.58 -10.45 1.31
CA GLU A 152 -11.62 -10.78 0.26
C GLU A 152 -12.27 -11.43 -0.99
N SER A 153 -13.59 -11.64 -0.99
CA SER A 153 -14.29 -12.14 -2.18
C SER A 153 -14.18 -11.15 -3.36
N LYS A 154 -13.85 -9.90 -3.08
CA LYS A 154 -13.44 -8.89 -4.06
C LYS A 154 -11.94 -8.93 -4.35
N ARG A 155 -11.35 -10.10 -4.40
CA ARG A 155 -9.93 -10.23 -4.81
C ARG A 155 -9.77 -9.59 -6.17
N PHE A 156 -8.83 -8.64 -6.26
CA PHE A 156 -8.28 -8.25 -7.54
C PHE A 156 -7.69 -9.51 -8.19
N GLU A 157 -8.35 -10.04 -9.20
CA GLU A 157 -7.72 -11.10 -9.95
C GLU A 157 -6.45 -10.52 -10.56
N LEU A 158 -5.33 -11.18 -10.34
CA LEU A 158 -4.02 -10.81 -10.91
C LEU A 158 -4.10 -10.56 -12.43
N ARG A 159 -5.11 -11.15 -13.07
CA ARG A 159 -5.42 -10.96 -14.49
C ARG A 159 -5.94 -9.56 -14.77
N GLU A 160 -6.90 -9.07 -13.98
CA GLU A 160 -7.49 -7.73 -14.14
C GLU A 160 -6.45 -6.65 -13.87
N LEU A 161 -5.61 -6.85 -12.84
CA LEU A 161 -4.49 -5.96 -12.56
C LEU A 161 -3.49 -5.93 -13.74
N LYS A 162 -3.14 -7.08 -14.31
CA LYS A 162 -2.28 -7.15 -15.51
C LYS A 162 -2.90 -6.44 -16.70
N GLU A 163 -4.20 -6.59 -16.92
CA GLU A 163 -4.92 -5.93 -18.03
C GLU A 163 -4.99 -4.42 -17.82
N ALA A 164 -5.31 -3.96 -16.61
CA ALA A 164 -5.33 -2.55 -16.25
C ALA A 164 -3.95 -1.89 -16.43
N LEU A 165 -2.89 -2.55 -15.99
CA LEU A 165 -1.50 -2.10 -16.19
C LEU A 165 -1.11 -2.07 -17.66
N ARG A 166 -1.45 -3.11 -18.43
CA ARG A 166 -1.16 -3.18 -19.86
C ARG A 166 -1.87 -2.09 -20.67
N ASN A 167 -3.12 -1.78 -20.32
CA ASN A 167 -3.94 -0.81 -21.04
C ASN A 167 -3.53 0.64 -20.73
N LYS A 168 -3.00 0.93 -19.53
CA LYS A 168 -2.54 2.27 -19.14
C LYS A 168 -1.07 2.55 -19.45
N SER A 169 -0.25 1.53 -19.48
CA SER A 169 1.21 1.68 -19.62
C SER A 169 1.74 1.20 -20.95
N GLY A 170 1.04 1.41 -22.03
CA GLY A 170 1.45 1.01 -23.38
C GLY A 170 2.90 1.29 -23.80
N ASN A 171 3.83 1.50 -22.90
CA ASN A 171 5.30 1.40 -23.11
C ASN A 171 6.17 1.81 -21.90
N LEU A 172 5.66 2.48 -20.86
CA LEU A 172 6.55 3.03 -19.83
C LEU A 172 7.03 2.00 -18.80
N PHE A 173 6.20 1.01 -18.49
CA PHE A 173 6.52 0.01 -17.45
C PHE A 173 7.38 -1.15 -17.97
N LEU A 174 7.26 -1.49 -19.25
CA LEU A 174 8.09 -2.53 -19.88
C LEU A 174 9.55 -2.08 -20.09
N SER A 175 9.80 -0.77 -20.16
CA SER A 175 11.16 -0.25 -20.25
C SER A 175 11.91 -0.25 -18.92
N LEU A 176 11.20 -0.34 -17.79
CA LEU A 176 11.78 -0.39 -16.44
C LEU A 176 12.09 -1.82 -15.97
N ILE A 177 11.56 -2.84 -16.65
CA ILE A 177 11.81 -4.27 -16.35
C ILE A 177 12.93 -4.85 -17.22
N HIS A 178 13.42 -4.09 -18.20
CA HIS A 178 14.46 -4.51 -19.14
C HIS A 178 15.83 -3.86 -18.90
N ILE A 179 16.09 -3.40 -17.64
CA ILE A 179 17.45 -3.00 -17.23
C ILE A 179 17.97 -3.99 -16.21
#